data_77c783de7a5b329c800c5674ccbc5e7f
#
_entry.id   77c783de7a5b329c800c5674ccbc5e7f
#
_cell.length_a   1.000
_cell.length_b   1.000
_cell.length_c   1.000
_cell.angle_alpha   90.00
_cell.angle_beta   90.00
_cell.angle_gamma   90.00
#
_symmetry.space_group_name_H-M   'P 1'
#
loop_
_entity.id
_entity.type
_entity.pdbx_description
1 polymer ?
#
loop_
_entity_poly.entity_id
_entity_poly.type
_entity_poly.pdbx_seq_one_letter_code
_entity_poly.pdbx_strand_id
1 'polypeptide(L)'
;MTALQIRKIRFDFDDEVPFLWNPDNPAFSLQMNATSIVAIAFERFIVAAVTEALPRITDPDVYAEAHAFMLQEGQHSRCHRQHVAALIRRHPDLQRTLDAAVASYDELTATRPLAWRLAYVADLEATFTPSFKLMLDHERRLFRGGDERVASLFLWHFVEEVEHRSSGLVVYNACVGRRGYRTRVMPAVVRHLGAVLNRIVADFDAYVPVEDRIVASKVLYQWRAAYDGVPWRERVTAAYRILLSQLPAHDPAHEPLPDFADRWFRHFDDGGDVAHWYASTAEAPR
;
A
#
# COMPACT_ATOMS: atom_id res chain seq x y z
N MET A 1 -23.42 0.76 4.08
CA MET A 1 -21.94 0.60 4.17
C MET A 1 -21.54 0.88 5.60
N THR A 2 -20.64 0.10 6.19
CA THR A 2 -20.07 0.39 7.51
C THR A 2 -19.18 1.63 7.36
N ALA A 3 -19.30 2.62 8.26
CA ALA A 3 -18.48 3.82 8.20
C ALA A 3 -16.99 3.43 8.40
N LEU A 4 -16.09 3.98 7.58
CA LEU A 4 -14.66 3.78 7.73
C LEU A 4 -14.17 4.34 9.06
N GLN A 5 -13.37 3.58 9.79
CA GLN A 5 -12.82 3.97 11.08
C GLN A 5 -11.40 4.51 10.91
N ILE A 6 -11.15 5.73 11.37
CA ILE A 6 -9.81 6.31 11.35
C ILE A 6 -9.03 5.82 12.57
N ARG A 7 -8.11 4.87 12.36
CA ARG A 7 -7.28 4.30 13.41
C ARG A 7 -5.93 5.00 13.46
N LYS A 8 -5.56 5.49 14.64
CA LYS A 8 -4.29 6.19 14.87
C LYS A 8 -3.34 5.24 15.59
N ILE A 9 -2.72 4.34 14.83
CA ILE A 9 -1.74 3.42 15.38
C ILE A 9 -0.40 4.14 15.58
N ARG A 10 0.25 3.84 16.69
CA ARG A 10 1.59 4.34 16.99
C ARG A 10 2.58 3.18 16.90
N PHE A 11 3.32 3.16 15.81
CA PHE A 11 4.45 2.25 15.65
C PHE A 11 5.71 2.92 16.21
N ASP A 12 6.53 2.14 16.94
CA ASP A 12 7.78 2.61 17.49
C ASP A 12 8.92 2.32 16.51
N PHE A 13 9.30 3.34 15.76
CA PHE A 13 10.44 3.33 14.84
C PHE A 13 11.58 4.22 15.34
N ASP A 14 11.67 4.50 16.65
CA ASP A 14 12.75 5.32 17.21
C ASP A 14 14.10 4.61 17.15
N ASP A 15 14.10 3.29 17.25
CA ASP A 15 15.29 2.45 17.07
C ASP A 15 15.58 2.14 15.59
N GLU A 16 16.76 1.55 15.35
CA GLU A 16 17.15 1.08 14.02
C GLU A 16 16.24 -0.05 13.53
N VAL A 17 15.96 -0.02 12.23
CA VAL A 17 15.29 -1.08 11.49
C VAL A 17 16.29 -1.66 10.48
N PRO A 18 16.55 -2.97 10.47
CA PRO A 18 17.37 -3.59 9.43
C PRO A 18 16.76 -3.36 8.04
N PHE A 19 17.58 -3.06 7.04
CA PHE A 19 17.09 -2.89 5.67
C PHE A 19 16.46 -4.19 5.14
N LEU A 20 17.06 -5.33 5.45
CA LEU A 20 16.48 -6.65 5.25
C LEU A 20 15.76 -7.08 6.54
N TRP A 21 14.66 -6.40 6.85
CA TRP A 21 13.92 -6.55 8.10
C TRP A 21 13.27 -7.95 8.28
N ASN A 22 13.14 -8.72 7.21
CA ASN A 22 12.76 -10.14 7.26
C ASN A 22 13.92 -10.98 6.71
N PRO A 23 14.81 -11.51 7.58
CA PRO A 23 15.98 -12.27 7.15
C PRO A 23 15.62 -13.60 6.47
N ASP A 24 14.45 -14.16 6.79
CA ASP A 24 13.96 -15.39 6.14
C ASP A 24 13.43 -15.12 4.73
N ASN A 25 13.09 -13.88 4.42
CA ASN A 25 12.63 -13.46 3.10
C ASN A 25 13.18 -12.07 2.71
N PRO A 26 14.47 -11.97 2.36
CA PRO A 26 15.12 -10.70 2.00
C PRO A 26 14.47 -10.00 0.78
N ALA A 27 13.96 -10.78 -0.17
CA ALA A 27 13.30 -10.23 -1.36
C ALA A 27 11.97 -9.54 -0.99
N PHE A 28 11.25 -10.08 -0.01
CA PHE A 28 10.04 -9.46 0.52
C PHE A 28 10.37 -8.18 1.29
N SER A 29 11.46 -8.16 2.06
CA SER A 29 11.93 -6.94 2.73
C SER A 29 12.16 -5.81 1.73
N LEU A 30 12.85 -6.07 0.61
CA LEU A 30 13.08 -5.08 -0.44
C LEU A 30 11.77 -4.57 -1.06
N GLN A 31 10.85 -5.49 -1.34
CA GLN A 31 9.55 -5.12 -1.90
C GLN A 31 8.77 -4.22 -0.95
N MET A 32 8.73 -4.55 0.32
CA MET A 32 8.00 -3.77 1.32
C MET A 32 8.67 -2.41 1.60
N ASN A 33 9.99 -2.32 1.60
CA ASN A 33 10.69 -1.04 1.69
C ASN A 33 10.36 -0.13 0.48
N ALA A 34 10.33 -0.69 -0.73
CA ALA A 34 9.89 0.04 -1.92
C ALA A 34 8.42 0.46 -1.82
N THR A 35 7.56 -0.43 -1.32
CA THR A 35 6.14 -0.14 -1.07
C THR A 35 5.98 1.02 -0.08
N SER A 36 6.74 1.06 1.03
CA SER A 36 6.69 2.19 1.97
C SER A 36 7.02 3.54 1.31
N ILE A 37 8.03 3.57 0.44
CA ILE A 37 8.39 4.82 -0.27
C ILE A 37 7.29 5.22 -1.25
N VAL A 38 6.72 4.27 -2.00
CA VAL A 38 5.60 4.52 -2.91
C VAL A 38 4.36 4.97 -2.14
N ALA A 39 4.03 4.30 -1.03
CA ALA A 39 2.89 4.62 -0.18
C ALA A 39 2.95 6.09 0.29
N ILE A 40 4.10 6.56 0.82
CA ILE A 40 4.27 7.96 1.23
C ILE A 40 3.95 8.93 0.08
N ALA A 41 4.40 8.64 -1.12
CA ALA A 41 4.24 9.53 -2.27
C ALA A 41 2.84 9.44 -2.89
N PHE A 42 2.30 8.23 -3.03
CA PHE A 42 0.99 7.98 -3.63
C PHE A 42 -0.16 8.40 -2.72
N GLU A 43 -0.11 8.07 -1.43
CA GLU A 43 -1.16 8.44 -0.47
C GLU A 43 -1.23 9.97 -0.29
N ARG A 44 -0.08 10.66 -0.30
CA ARG A 44 -0.06 12.13 -0.39
C ARG A 44 -0.76 12.64 -1.67
N PHE A 45 -0.57 11.97 -2.79
CA PHE A 45 -1.27 12.28 -4.04
C PHE A 45 -2.77 12.00 -3.94
N ILE A 46 -3.20 10.91 -3.28
CA ILE A 46 -4.59 10.61 -2.97
C ILE A 46 -5.21 11.75 -2.15
N VAL A 47 -4.57 12.09 -1.02
CA VAL A 47 -5.04 13.16 -0.12
C VAL A 47 -5.24 14.48 -0.89
N ALA A 48 -4.30 14.86 -1.76
CA ALA A 48 -4.42 16.08 -2.56
C ALA A 48 -5.58 16.01 -3.57
N ALA A 49 -5.74 14.86 -4.26
CA ALA A 49 -6.81 14.66 -5.23
C ALA A 49 -8.19 14.63 -4.58
N VAL A 50 -8.34 13.92 -3.46
CA VAL A 50 -9.61 13.81 -2.73
C VAL A 50 -9.98 15.15 -2.07
N THR A 51 -9.03 15.88 -1.48
CA THR A 51 -9.26 17.23 -0.94
C THR A 51 -9.86 18.17 -2.00
N GLU A 52 -9.32 18.15 -3.22
CA GLU A 52 -9.87 18.96 -4.33
C GLU A 52 -11.23 18.44 -4.83
N ALA A 53 -11.51 17.14 -4.67
CA ALA A 53 -12.76 16.51 -5.07
C ALA A 53 -13.91 16.76 -4.09
N LEU A 54 -13.65 16.81 -2.78
CA LEU A 54 -14.67 16.92 -1.72
C LEU A 54 -15.71 18.01 -1.98
N PRO A 55 -15.37 19.26 -2.36
CA PRO A 55 -16.37 20.30 -2.62
C PRO A 55 -17.30 20.01 -3.81
N ARG A 56 -17.00 19.01 -4.62
CA ARG A 56 -17.80 18.62 -5.80
C ARG A 56 -18.74 17.46 -5.53
N ILE A 57 -18.60 16.81 -4.37
CA ILE A 57 -19.42 15.67 -3.95
C ILE A 57 -20.66 16.22 -3.24
N THR A 58 -21.84 15.98 -3.81
CA THR A 58 -23.11 16.49 -3.29
C THR A 58 -23.88 15.45 -2.45
N ASP A 59 -23.59 14.16 -2.64
CA ASP A 59 -24.16 13.08 -1.86
C ASP A 59 -23.48 13.03 -0.49
N PRO A 60 -24.22 13.16 0.64
CA PRO A 60 -23.63 13.21 1.98
C PRO A 60 -22.93 11.91 2.40
N ASP A 61 -23.43 10.75 1.96
CA ASP A 61 -22.84 9.46 2.30
C ASP A 61 -21.51 9.27 1.55
N VAL A 62 -21.48 9.63 0.26
CA VAL A 62 -20.26 9.62 -0.55
C VAL A 62 -19.23 10.63 -0.02
N TYR A 63 -19.69 11.82 0.43
CA TYR A 63 -18.81 12.81 1.05
C TYR A 63 -18.17 12.27 2.33
N ALA A 64 -18.97 11.64 3.20
CA ALA A 64 -18.48 11.07 4.45
C ALA A 64 -17.45 9.95 4.19
N GLU A 65 -17.70 9.06 3.22
CA GLU A 65 -16.76 8.02 2.82
C GLU A 65 -15.47 8.61 2.24
N ALA A 66 -15.57 9.56 1.31
CA ALA A 66 -14.41 10.22 0.70
C ALA A 66 -13.53 10.94 1.75
N HIS A 67 -14.17 11.61 2.72
CA HIS A 67 -13.47 12.30 3.80
C HIS A 67 -12.77 11.31 4.73
N ALA A 68 -13.43 10.20 5.11
CA ALA A 68 -12.83 9.18 5.96
C ALA A 68 -11.67 8.45 5.24
N PHE A 69 -11.83 8.11 3.97
CA PHE A 69 -10.78 7.56 3.11
C PHE A 69 -9.55 8.47 3.09
N MET A 70 -9.72 9.74 2.78
CA MET A 70 -8.63 10.73 2.80
C MET A 70 -7.89 10.77 4.14
N LEU A 71 -8.60 10.61 5.26
CA LEU A 71 -7.99 10.63 6.59
C LEU A 71 -7.23 9.32 6.89
N GLN A 72 -7.73 8.16 6.45
CA GLN A 72 -7.00 6.88 6.55
C GLN A 72 -5.68 6.97 5.76
N GLU A 73 -5.73 7.41 4.50
CA GLU A 73 -4.54 7.60 3.65
C GLU A 73 -3.49 8.52 4.29
N GLY A 74 -3.97 9.60 4.96
CA GLY A 74 -3.10 10.48 5.73
C GLY A 74 -2.39 9.77 6.90
N GLN A 75 -3.05 8.79 7.56
CA GLN A 75 -2.42 7.98 8.60
C GLN A 75 -1.43 6.97 8.02
N HIS A 76 -1.77 6.32 6.90
CA HIS A 76 -0.86 5.39 6.20
C HIS A 76 0.44 6.10 5.83
N SER A 77 0.34 7.22 5.11
CA SER A 77 1.51 8.03 4.72
C SER A 77 2.37 8.44 5.91
N ARG A 78 1.75 8.85 7.03
CA ARG A 78 2.45 9.21 8.25
C ARG A 78 3.23 8.03 8.85
N CYS A 79 2.61 6.87 8.94
CA CYS A 79 3.25 5.69 9.54
C CYS A 79 4.37 5.13 8.66
N HIS A 80 4.16 5.06 7.34
CA HIS A 80 5.23 4.70 6.40
C HIS A 80 6.40 5.67 6.42
N ARG A 81 6.14 6.97 6.63
CA ARG A 81 7.20 7.98 6.79
C ARG A 81 8.07 7.70 8.02
N GLN A 82 7.50 7.21 9.13
CA GLN A 82 8.27 6.83 10.31
C GLN A 82 9.18 5.62 10.01
N HIS A 83 8.67 4.59 9.32
CA HIS A 83 9.46 3.44 8.88
C HIS A 83 10.60 3.87 7.95
N VAL A 84 10.30 4.64 6.89
CA VAL A 84 11.33 5.09 5.94
C VAL A 84 12.36 6.01 6.62
N ALA A 85 11.95 6.84 7.60
CA ALA A 85 12.88 7.64 8.40
C ALA A 85 13.86 6.75 9.21
N ALA A 86 13.41 5.58 9.72
CA ALA A 86 14.31 4.62 10.37
C ALA A 86 15.33 4.05 9.39
N LEU A 87 14.93 3.73 8.15
CA LEU A 87 15.86 3.28 7.10
C LEU A 87 16.84 4.39 6.70
N ILE A 88 16.40 5.64 6.61
CA ILE A 88 17.23 6.79 6.26
C ILE A 88 18.27 7.08 7.35
N ARG A 89 17.96 6.89 8.64
CA ARG A 89 18.95 7.06 9.71
C ARG A 89 20.17 6.16 9.51
N ARG A 90 19.98 4.94 9.01
CA ARG A 90 21.05 4.00 8.70
C ARG A 90 21.68 4.23 7.32
N HIS A 91 20.88 4.60 6.35
CA HIS A 91 21.26 4.79 4.94
C HIS A 91 20.83 6.19 4.45
N PRO A 92 21.56 7.27 4.82
CA PRO A 92 21.10 8.66 4.61
C PRO A 92 20.79 9.04 3.16
N ASP A 93 21.45 8.43 2.18
CA ASP A 93 21.22 8.71 0.77
C ASP A 93 19.83 8.23 0.28
N LEU A 94 19.14 7.35 1.03
CA LEU A 94 17.74 6.98 0.74
C LEU A 94 16.76 8.16 0.85
N GLN A 95 17.17 9.27 1.52
CA GLN A 95 16.39 10.50 1.48
C GLN A 95 16.18 10.99 0.04
N ARG A 96 17.20 10.87 -0.82
CA ARG A 96 17.09 11.24 -2.24
C ARG A 96 16.08 10.38 -2.99
N THR A 97 15.99 9.10 -2.64
CA THR A 97 15.01 8.17 -3.21
C THR A 97 13.59 8.57 -2.84
N LEU A 98 13.36 8.87 -1.54
CA LEU A 98 12.07 9.36 -1.06
C LEU A 98 11.68 10.68 -1.74
N ASP A 99 12.61 11.64 -1.78
CA ASP A 99 12.37 12.96 -2.39
C ASP A 99 12.04 12.83 -3.88
N ALA A 100 12.72 11.94 -4.61
CA ALA A 100 12.45 11.70 -6.03
C ALA A 100 11.07 11.07 -6.26
N ALA A 101 10.67 10.11 -5.41
CA ALA A 101 9.33 9.51 -5.48
C ALA A 101 8.24 10.56 -5.21
N VAL A 102 8.39 11.35 -4.14
CA VAL A 102 7.45 12.43 -3.80
C VAL A 102 7.37 13.46 -4.92
N ALA A 103 8.50 13.93 -5.45
CA ALA A 103 8.53 14.91 -6.54
C ALA A 103 7.83 14.41 -7.81
N SER A 104 7.93 13.11 -8.12
CA SER A 104 7.27 12.49 -9.28
C SER A 104 5.73 12.56 -9.16
N TYR A 105 5.17 12.32 -7.99
CA TYR A 105 3.73 12.46 -7.74
C TYR A 105 3.27 13.92 -7.59
N ASP A 106 4.11 14.79 -7.02
CA ASP A 106 3.86 16.25 -6.96
C ASP A 106 3.78 16.85 -8.37
N GLU A 107 4.62 16.38 -9.31
CA GLU A 107 4.52 16.75 -10.73
C GLU A 107 3.17 16.36 -11.35
N LEU A 108 2.69 15.14 -11.08
CA LEU A 108 1.35 14.74 -11.53
C LEU A 108 0.25 15.60 -10.92
N THR A 109 0.38 15.96 -9.63
CA THR A 109 -0.57 16.85 -8.94
C THR A 109 -0.60 18.22 -9.61
N ALA A 110 0.55 18.76 -9.97
CA ALA A 110 0.67 20.10 -10.57
C ALA A 110 0.24 20.12 -12.07
N THR A 111 0.45 19.03 -12.80
CA THR A 111 0.30 19.03 -14.27
C THR A 111 -0.95 18.32 -14.78
N ARG A 112 -1.58 17.46 -13.98
CA ARG A 112 -2.73 16.66 -14.42
C ARG A 112 -4.05 17.21 -13.88
N PRO A 113 -5.11 17.24 -14.71
CA PRO A 113 -6.43 17.66 -14.23
C PRO A 113 -6.98 16.68 -13.21
N LEU A 114 -7.86 17.16 -12.30
CA LEU A 114 -8.45 16.35 -11.24
C LEU A 114 -9.06 15.04 -11.74
N ALA A 115 -9.80 15.06 -12.86
CA ALA A 115 -10.39 13.86 -13.43
C ALA A 115 -9.36 12.75 -13.76
N TRP A 116 -8.18 13.15 -14.21
CA TRP A 116 -7.08 12.22 -14.49
C TRP A 116 -6.47 11.67 -13.19
N ARG A 117 -6.28 12.54 -12.20
CA ARG A 117 -5.75 12.16 -10.89
C ARG A 117 -6.68 11.17 -10.17
N LEU A 118 -7.99 11.42 -10.18
CA LEU A 118 -8.98 10.51 -9.60
C LEU A 118 -9.07 9.18 -10.37
N ALA A 119 -8.89 9.19 -11.70
CA ALA A 119 -8.79 7.96 -12.48
C ALA A 119 -7.53 7.16 -12.10
N TYR A 120 -6.38 7.84 -11.91
CA TYR A 120 -5.14 7.22 -11.46
C TYR A 120 -5.33 6.55 -10.09
N VAL A 121 -5.90 7.28 -9.11
CA VAL A 121 -6.22 6.74 -7.78
C VAL A 121 -7.09 5.50 -7.91
N ALA A 122 -8.24 5.58 -8.59
CA ALA A 122 -9.16 4.46 -8.73
C ALA A 122 -8.57 3.26 -9.49
N ASP A 123 -7.63 3.48 -10.42
CA ASP A 123 -6.94 2.41 -11.13
C ASP A 123 -5.96 1.64 -10.22
N LEU A 124 -5.17 2.36 -9.44
CA LEU A 124 -4.16 1.74 -8.58
C LEU A 124 -4.81 1.07 -7.36
N GLU A 125 -5.75 1.77 -6.68
CA GLU A 125 -6.55 1.22 -5.58
C GLU A 125 -7.24 -0.10 -5.94
N ALA A 126 -7.80 -0.19 -7.13
CA ALA A 126 -8.47 -1.41 -7.59
C ALA A 126 -7.51 -2.63 -7.65
N THR A 127 -6.19 -2.43 -7.72
CA THR A 127 -5.21 -3.52 -7.72
C THR A 127 -4.88 -4.01 -6.31
N PHE A 128 -5.19 -3.23 -5.27
CA PHE A 128 -4.74 -3.50 -3.91
C PHE A 128 -5.47 -4.67 -3.28
N THR A 129 -6.79 -4.75 -3.40
CA THR A 129 -7.53 -5.85 -2.78
C THR A 129 -7.01 -7.24 -3.19
N PRO A 130 -6.86 -7.61 -4.48
CA PRO A 130 -6.33 -8.91 -4.83
C PRO A 130 -4.85 -9.09 -4.44
N SER A 131 -4.06 -8.00 -4.43
CA SER A 131 -2.65 -8.03 -4.05
C SER A 131 -2.49 -8.25 -2.54
N PHE A 132 -3.18 -7.46 -1.75
CA PHE A 132 -3.08 -7.49 -0.30
C PHE A 132 -3.79 -8.71 0.30
N LYS A 133 -4.91 -9.16 -0.33
CA LYS A 133 -5.49 -10.44 0.04
C LYS A 133 -4.49 -11.58 -0.07
N LEU A 134 -3.72 -11.67 -1.16
CA LEU A 134 -2.69 -12.69 -1.29
C LEU A 134 -1.67 -12.61 -0.16
N MET A 135 -1.24 -11.41 0.23
CA MET A 135 -0.27 -11.23 1.31
C MET A 135 -0.86 -11.57 2.67
N LEU A 136 -2.09 -11.15 2.94
CA LEU A 136 -2.78 -11.39 4.21
C LEU A 136 -3.19 -12.86 4.39
N ASP A 137 -3.57 -13.56 3.31
CA ASP A 137 -3.84 -15.01 3.36
C ASP A 137 -2.58 -15.82 3.69
N HIS A 138 -1.39 -15.26 3.41
CA HIS A 138 -0.08 -15.87 3.69
C HIS A 138 0.73 -15.08 4.74
N GLU A 139 0.07 -14.35 5.64
CA GLU A 139 0.70 -13.39 6.56
C GLU A 139 1.82 -14.01 7.40
N ARG A 140 1.60 -15.21 7.96
CA ARG A 140 2.61 -15.89 8.78
C ARG A 140 3.88 -16.20 8.01
N ARG A 141 3.72 -16.60 6.74
CA ARG A 141 4.87 -16.93 5.92
C ARG A 141 5.65 -15.70 5.47
N LEU A 142 4.94 -14.63 5.16
CA LEU A 142 5.56 -13.44 4.58
C LEU A 142 6.10 -12.48 5.65
N PHE A 143 5.47 -12.40 6.82
CA PHE A 143 5.75 -11.35 7.81
C PHE A 143 6.35 -11.86 9.12
N ARG A 144 5.97 -13.06 9.61
CA ARG A 144 6.25 -13.48 10.99
C ARG A 144 7.75 -13.58 11.35
N GLY A 145 8.62 -13.86 10.38
CA GLY A 145 10.08 -13.95 10.62
C GLY A 145 10.81 -12.60 10.65
N GLY A 146 10.08 -11.50 10.42
CA GLY A 146 10.65 -10.17 10.28
C GLY A 146 10.63 -9.32 11.53
N ASP A 147 11.13 -8.08 11.39
CA ASP A 147 10.97 -7.05 12.42
C ASP A 147 9.48 -6.82 12.68
N GLU A 148 9.08 -6.98 13.94
CA GLU A 148 7.68 -6.98 14.37
C GLU A 148 6.96 -5.67 14.05
N ARG A 149 7.67 -4.54 14.20
CA ARG A 149 7.12 -3.20 13.96
C ARG A 149 6.79 -2.99 12.49
N VAL A 150 7.72 -3.44 11.61
CA VAL A 150 7.53 -3.38 10.16
C VAL A 150 6.42 -4.32 9.71
N ALA A 151 6.42 -5.55 10.23
CA ALA A 151 5.36 -6.52 9.94
C ALA A 151 3.98 -5.97 10.35
N SER A 152 3.85 -5.45 11.57
CA SER A 152 2.59 -4.91 12.10
C SER A 152 2.11 -3.68 11.34
N LEU A 153 3.04 -2.79 10.92
CA LEU A 153 2.72 -1.64 10.05
C LEU A 153 2.04 -2.09 8.75
N PHE A 154 2.63 -3.07 8.05
CA PHE A 154 2.06 -3.53 6.77
C PHE A 154 0.77 -4.34 6.95
N LEU A 155 0.66 -5.14 8.00
CA LEU A 155 -0.58 -5.87 8.30
C LEU A 155 -1.73 -4.91 8.57
N TRP A 156 -1.52 -3.86 9.39
CA TRP A 156 -2.50 -2.81 9.61
C TRP A 156 -2.87 -2.09 8.31
N HIS A 157 -1.88 -1.60 7.57
CA HIS A 157 -2.10 -0.88 6.33
C HIS A 157 -2.96 -1.72 5.36
N PHE A 158 -2.55 -2.96 5.09
CA PHE A 158 -3.25 -3.82 4.13
C PHE A 158 -4.66 -4.21 4.56
N VAL A 159 -4.94 -4.29 5.86
CA VAL A 159 -6.29 -4.51 6.39
C VAL A 159 -7.17 -3.27 6.13
N GLU A 160 -6.66 -2.05 6.35
CA GLU A 160 -7.41 -0.83 6.05
C GLU A 160 -7.60 -0.62 4.54
N GLU A 161 -6.62 -0.99 3.70
CA GLU A 161 -6.77 -1.00 2.24
C GLU A 161 -7.90 -1.92 1.75
N VAL A 162 -8.06 -3.06 2.39
CA VAL A 162 -9.16 -3.98 2.10
C VAL A 162 -10.50 -3.44 2.64
N GLU A 163 -10.49 -2.72 3.75
CA GLU A 163 -11.67 -2.05 4.31
C GLU A 163 -12.21 -0.99 3.34
N HIS A 164 -11.36 -0.09 2.86
CA HIS A 164 -11.77 1.02 1.98
C HIS A 164 -11.63 0.73 0.46
N ARG A 165 -11.48 -0.53 0.06
CA ARG A 165 -11.24 -1.00 -1.31
C ARG A 165 -12.09 -0.37 -2.42
N SER A 166 -13.26 0.17 -2.10
CA SER A 166 -14.17 0.82 -3.05
C SER A 166 -14.04 2.33 -3.08
N SER A 167 -13.42 2.95 -2.08
CA SER A 167 -13.50 4.40 -1.84
C SER A 167 -12.87 5.22 -2.97
N GLY A 168 -11.73 4.81 -3.50
CA GLY A 168 -11.13 5.46 -4.66
C GLY A 168 -12.06 5.46 -5.89
N LEU A 169 -12.77 4.35 -6.14
CA LEU A 169 -13.74 4.24 -7.24
C LEU A 169 -15.02 5.04 -6.95
N VAL A 170 -15.49 5.06 -5.71
CA VAL A 170 -16.66 5.87 -5.28
C VAL A 170 -16.40 7.35 -5.54
N VAL A 171 -15.26 7.88 -5.12
CA VAL A 171 -14.85 9.28 -5.37
C VAL A 171 -14.73 9.57 -6.87
N TYR A 172 -14.09 8.67 -7.62
CA TYR A 172 -13.98 8.80 -9.07
C TYR A 172 -15.37 8.86 -9.74
N ASN A 173 -16.27 7.97 -9.36
CA ASN A 173 -17.61 7.92 -9.96
C ASN A 173 -18.44 9.15 -9.61
N ALA A 174 -18.34 9.68 -8.40
CA ALA A 174 -19.04 10.89 -7.97
C ALA A 174 -18.58 12.15 -8.72
N CYS A 175 -17.29 12.26 -9.03
CA CYS A 175 -16.72 13.46 -9.64
C CYS A 175 -16.52 13.38 -11.15
N VAL A 176 -16.32 12.19 -11.70
CA VAL A 176 -15.98 11.97 -13.12
C VAL A 176 -17.00 11.09 -13.82
N GLY A 177 -17.32 9.92 -13.27
CA GLY A 177 -18.38 9.01 -13.72
C GLY A 177 -18.27 8.49 -15.17
N ARG A 178 -17.16 8.71 -15.86
CA ARG A 178 -16.98 8.35 -17.27
C ARG A 178 -16.50 6.91 -17.39
N ARG A 179 -17.40 6.00 -17.73
CA ARG A 179 -17.04 4.61 -18.04
C ARG A 179 -15.94 4.57 -19.11
N GLY A 180 -14.90 3.78 -18.87
CA GLY A 180 -13.77 3.60 -19.80
C GLY A 180 -12.71 4.71 -19.77
N TYR A 181 -12.93 5.85 -19.10
CA TYR A 181 -11.88 6.87 -18.96
C TYR A 181 -10.75 6.36 -18.05
N ARG A 182 -11.06 5.69 -16.95
CA ARG A 182 -10.12 5.02 -16.07
C ARG A 182 -9.23 4.05 -16.87
N THR A 183 -9.83 3.14 -17.63
CA THR A 183 -9.08 2.18 -18.48
C THR A 183 -8.13 2.86 -19.47
N ARG A 184 -8.46 4.07 -19.95
CA ARG A 184 -7.55 4.85 -20.83
C ARG A 184 -6.37 5.48 -20.06
N VAL A 185 -6.54 5.76 -18.79
CA VAL A 185 -5.48 6.31 -17.92
C VAL A 185 -4.53 5.21 -17.46
N MET A 186 -5.00 3.99 -17.29
CA MET A 186 -4.26 2.86 -16.73
C MET A 186 -2.86 2.62 -17.38
N PRO A 187 -2.65 2.69 -18.71
CA PRO A 187 -1.31 2.55 -19.27
C PRO A 187 -0.31 3.62 -18.77
N ALA A 188 -0.80 4.83 -18.47
CA ALA A 188 0.02 5.89 -17.89
C ALA A 188 0.32 5.60 -16.42
N VAL A 189 -0.64 5.04 -15.66
CA VAL A 189 -0.44 4.58 -14.28
C VAL A 189 0.67 3.53 -14.22
N VAL A 190 0.56 2.47 -15.02
CA VAL A 190 1.55 1.38 -15.06
C VAL A 190 2.95 1.90 -15.45
N ARG A 191 3.02 2.79 -16.44
CA ARG A 191 4.30 3.36 -16.86
C ARG A 191 4.92 4.24 -15.77
N HIS A 192 4.12 5.09 -15.12
CA HIS A 192 4.59 5.98 -14.06
C HIS A 192 5.04 5.19 -12.85
N LEU A 193 4.18 4.30 -12.31
CA LEU A 193 4.52 3.45 -11.16
C LEU A 193 5.74 2.59 -11.45
N GLY A 194 5.84 2.00 -12.66
CA GLY A 194 7.00 1.23 -13.09
C GLY A 194 8.29 2.06 -13.12
N ALA A 195 8.23 3.31 -13.56
CA ALA A 195 9.37 4.22 -13.54
C ALA A 195 9.81 4.55 -12.11
N VAL A 196 8.85 4.84 -11.21
CA VAL A 196 9.12 5.11 -9.78
C VAL A 196 9.77 3.89 -9.13
N LEU A 197 9.18 2.68 -9.30
CA LEU A 197 9.73 1.44 -8.72
C LEU A 197 11.12 1.10 -9.27
N ASN A 198 11.35 1.25 -10.58
CA ASN A 198 12.67 1.02 -11.18
C ASN A 198 13.72 1.98 -10.62
N ARG A 199 13.35 3.25 -10.38
CA ARG A 199 14.23 4.22 -9.75
C ARG A 199 14.54 3.84 -8.31
N ILE A 200 13.53 3.48 -7.50
CA ILE A 200 13.71 3.06 -6.10
C ILE A 200 14.67 1.86 -6.03
N VAL A 201 14.48 0.85 -6.89
CA VAL A 201 15.32 -0.34 -6.90
C VAL A 201 16.77 -0.01 -7.31
N ALA A 202 16.97 0.87 -8.30
CA ALA A 202 18.31 1.32 -8.69
C ALA A 202 18.99 2.10 -7.56
N ASP A 203 18.24 2.93 -6.84
CA ASP A 203 18.74 3.70 -5.71
C ASP A 203 19.07 2.79 -4.51
N PHE A 204 18.31 1.71 -4.27
CA PHE A 204 18.67 0.70 -3.27
C PHE A 204 20.01 0.05 -3.59
N ASP A 205 20.25 -0.30 -4.85
CA ASP A 205 21.55 -0.84 -5.28
C ASP A 205 22.69 0.18 -5.18
N ALA A 206 22.39 1.46 -5.31
CA ALA A 206 23.40 2.54 -5.28
C ALA A 206 23.72 3.02 -3.86
N TYR A 207 22.71 3.06 -2.97
CA TYR A 207 22.83 3.78 -1.70
C TYR A 207 22.88 2.87 -0.47
N VAL A 208 22.44 1.61 -0.58
CA VAL A 208 22.53 0.64 0.51
C VAL A 208 23.78 -0.22 0.31
N PRO A 209 24.68 -0.34 1.30
CA PRO A 209 25.85 -1.19 1.22
C PRO A 209 25.52 -2.65 0.89
N VAL A 210 26.43 -3.34 0.20
CA VAL A 210 26.18 -4.71 -0.28
C VAL A 210 25.98 -5.72 0.84
N GLU A 211 26.54 -5.46 2.01
CA GLU A 211 26.38 -6.26 3.23
C GLU A 211 25.00 -6.15 3.86
N ASP A 212 24.30 -5.05 3.61
CA ASP A 212 22.98 -4.75 4.18
C ASP A 212 21.81 -5.06 3.20
N ARG A 213 22.12 -5.49 1.97
CA ARG A 213 21.09 -5.76 0.94
C ARG A 213 21.37 -7.01 0.11
N ILE A 214 20.35 -7.46 -0.61
CA ILE A 214 20.52 -8.33 -1.78
C ILE A 214 20.52 -7.47 -3.05
N VAL A 215 21.06 -7.99 -4.17
CA VAL A 215 21.08 -7.27 -5.45
C VAL A 215 19.64 -7.02 -5.93
N ALA A 216 19.24 -5.75 -5.94
CA ALA A 216 17.88 -5.32 -6.25
C ALA A 216 17.57 -5.23 -7.76
N SER A 217 18.58 -5.34 -8.63
CA SER A 217 18.56 -4.98 -10.05
C SER A 217 17.62 -5.79 -10.97
N LYS A 218 16.85 -6.75 -10.43
CA LYS A 218 15.91 -7.55 -11.24
C LYS A 218 14.56 -7.64 -10.53
N VAL A 219 13.77 -6.57 -10.57
CA VAL A 219 12.44 -6.45 -9.96
C VAL A 219 11.56 -7.68 -10.21
N LEU A 220 11.51 -8.22 -11.42
CA LEU A 220 10.71 -9.41 -11.75
C LEU A 220 11.21 -10.67 -11.06
N TYR A 221 12.53 -10.86 -10.94
CA TYR A 221 13.08 -12.01 -10.23
C TYR A 221 12.81 -11.92 -8.73
N GLN A 222 12.95 -10.73 -8.15
CA GLN A 222 12.70 -10.50 -6.74
C GLN A 222 11.23 -10.61 -6.37
N TRP A 223 10.32 -10.19 -7.27
CA TRP A 223 8.89 -10.41 -7.12
C TRP A 223 8.56 -11.90 -6.97
N ARG A 224 9.19 -12.77 -7.80
CA ARG A 224 9.02 -14.22 -7.66
C ARG A 224 9.63 -14.74 -6.36
N ALA A 225 10.80 -14.24 -5.96
CA ALA A 225 11.47 -14.63 -4.72
C ALA A 225 10.70 -14.15 -3.48
N ALA A 226 10.16 -12.94 -3.49
CA ALA A 226 9.38 -12.38 -2.40
C ALA A 226 8.16 -13.25 -2.03
N TYR A 227 7.57 -13.95 -2.99
CA TYR A 227 6.43 -14.86 -2.78
C TYR A 227 6.86 -16.34 -2.82
N ASP A 228 8.11 -16.63 -2.50
CA ASP A 228 8.55 -18.02 -2.40
C ASP A 228 7.76 -18.77 -1.31
N GLY A 229 7.29 -19.99 -1.67
CA GLY A 229 6.41 -20.80 -0.82
C GLY A 229 4.92 -20.38 -0.81
N VAL A 230 4.53 -19.29 -1.45
CA VAL A 230 3.13 -19.01 -1.76
C VAL A 230 2.75 -19.85 -3.00
N PRO A 231 1.64 -20.63 -2.98
CA PRO A 231 1.25 -21.49 -4.09
C PRO A 231 1.14 -20.71 -5.41
N TRP A 232 1.76 -21.24 -6.46
CA TRP A 232 1.80 -20.54 -7.75
C TRP A 232 0.40 -20.25 -8.33
N ARG A 233 -0.58 -21.15 -8.07
CA ARG A 233 -1.97 -20.96 -8.51
C ARG A 233 -2.59 -19.73 -7.89
N GLU A 234 -2.34 -19.47 -6.61
CA GLU A 234 -2.87 -18.29 -5.91
C GLU A 234 -2.22 -17.01 -6.41
N ARG A 235 -0.90 -17.04 -6.69
CA ARG A 235 -0.20 -15.91 -7.33
C ARG A 235 -0.76 -15.61 -8.73
N VAL A 236 -1.05 -16.64 -9.53
CA VAL A 236 -1.68 -16.47 -10.86
C VAL A 236 -3.11 -15.95 -10.71
N THR A 237 -3.87 -16.44 -9.73
CA THR A 237 -5.23 -15.95 -9.45
C THR A 237 -5.22 -14.48 -9.05
N ALA A 238 -4.30 -14.07 -8.17
CA ALA A 238 -4.16 -12.67 -7.78
C ALA A 238 -3.79 -11.78 -8.99
N ALA A 239 -2.82 -12.20 -9.80
CA ALA A 239 -2.45 -11.48 -11.02
C ALA A 239 -3.62 -11.36 -12.01
N TYR A 240 -4.41 -12.42 -12.18
CA TYR A 240 -5.60 -12.39 -13.01
C TYR A 240 -6.66 -11.43 -12.48
N ARG A 241 -6.90 -11.42 -11.14
CA ARG A 241 -7.83 -10.48 -10.51
C ARG A 241 -7.35 -9.03 -10.63
N ILE A 242 -6.05 -8.77 -10.51
CA ILE A 242 -5.46 -7.45 -10.78
C ILE A 242 -5.77 -6.99 -12.20
N LEU A 243 -5.67 -7.86 -13.18
CA LEU A 243 -6.03 -7.52 -14.56
C LEU A 243 -7.55 -7.27 -14.71
N LEU A 244 -8.38 -8.09 -14.08
CA LEU A 244 -9.85 -7.90 -14.10
C LEU A 244 -10.26 -6.60 -13.40
N SER A 245 -9.55 -6.18 -12.36
CA SER A 245 -9.85 -4.95 -11.62
C SER A 245 -9.78 -3.69 -12.48
N GLN A 246 -9.10 -3.77 -13.63
CA GLN A 246 -8.97 -2.66 -14.58
C GLN A 246 -10.15 -2.57 -15.57
N LEU A 247 -11.06 -3.53 -15.56
CA LEU A 247 -12.23 -3.50 -16.44
C LEU A 247 -13.24 -2.45 -15.96
N PRO A 248 -13.96 -1.78 -16.91
CA PRO A 248 -14.95 -0.75 -16.55
C PRO A 248 -16.11 -1.27 -15.69
N ALA A 249 -16.39 -2.57 -15.74
CA ALA A 249 -17.46 -3.22 -14.97
C ALA A 249 -16.99 -3.76 -13.61
N HIS A 250 -15.71 -3.61 -13.28
CA HIS A 250 -15.18 -4.08 -12.00
C HIS A 250 -15.78 -3.29 -10.84
N ASP A 251 -16.23 -4.02 -9.83
CA ASP A 251 -16.68 -3.49 -8.54
C ASP A 251 -15.85 -4.12 -7.42
N PRO A 252 -14.97 -3.34 -6.75
CA PRO A 252 -14.12 -3.84 -5.67
C PRO A 252 -14.92 -4.41 -4.49
N ALA A 253 -16.19 -4.00 -4.30
CA ALA A 253 -17.04 -4.51 -3.23
C ALA A 253 -17.29 -6.02 -3.36
N HIS A 254 -17.19 -6.58 -4.57
CA HIS A 254 -17.34 -8.01 -4.83
C HIS A 254 -16.05 -8.83 -4.72
N GLU A 255 -14.92 -8.18 -4.45
CA GLU A 255 -13.67 -8.92 -4.21
C GLU A 255 -13.74 -9.68 -2.89
N PRO A 256 -13.28 -10.96 -2.87
CA PRO A 256 -13.24 -11.74 -1.64
C PRO A 256 -12.25 -11.12 -0.66
N LEU A 257 -12.66 -11.03 0.59
CA LEU A 257 -11.83 -10.51 1.67
C LEU A 257 -10.94 -11.62 2.25
N PRO A 258 -9.77 -11.28 2.83
CA PRO A 258 -8.97 -12.23 3.58
C PRO A 258 -9.58 -12.46 4.97
N ASP A 259 -9.58 -13.71 5.44
CA ASP A 259 -10.03 -14.05 6.81
C ASP A 259 -9.17 -13.36 7.89
N PHE A 260 -7.95 -12.95 7.52
CA PHE A 260 -7.06 -12.20 8.39
C PHE A 260 -7.66 -10.86 8.81
N ALA A 261 -8.35 -10.16 7.91
CA ALA A 261 -8.94 -8.85 8.21
C ALA A 261 -9.95 -8.95 9.37
N ASP A 262 -10.84 -9.95 9.36
CA ASP A 262 -11.79 -10.15 10.45
C ASP A 262 -11.13 -10.46 11.80
N ARG A 263 -10.01 -11.21 11.77
CA ARG A 263 -9.22 -11.49 12.99
C ARG A 263 -8.55 -10.24 13.53
N TRP A 264 -8.01 -9.43 12.62
CA TRP A 264 -7.32 -8.19 12.95
C TRP A 264 -8.30 -7.17 13.55
N PHE A 265 -9.47 -6.96 12.93
CA PHE A 265 -10.48 -6.03 13.42
C PHE A 265 -10.99 -6.43 14.81
N ARG A 266 -11.33 -7.70 15.00
CA ARG A 266 -11.74 -8.19 16.33
C ARG A 266 -10.69 -7.96 17.40
N HIS A 267 -9.42 -8.25 17.10
CA HIS A 267 -8.33 -8.02 18.04
C HIS A 267 -8.16 -6.52 18.38
N PHE A 268 -8.29 -5.65 17.40
CA PHE A 268 -8.26 -4.20 17.60
C PHE A 268 -9.45 -3.71 18.44
N ASP A 269 -10.67 -4.15 18.12
CA ASP A 269 -11.90 -3.76 18.82
C ASP A 269 -11.93 -4.25 20.27
N ASP A 270 -11.30 -5.39 20.55
CA ASP A 270 -11.08 -5.93 21.90
C ASP A 270 -9.96 -5.21 22.68
N GLY A 271 -9.32 -4.20 22.09
CA GLY A 271 -8.24 -3.41 22.71
C GLY A 271 -6.88 -4.09 22.65
N GLY A 272 -6.68 -5.07 21.78
CA GLY A 272 -5.42 -5.75 21.56
C GLY A 272 -4.35 -4.85 20.93
N ASP A 273 -3.08 -5.17 21.18
CA ASP A 273 -1.95 -4.43 20.62
C ASP A 273 -1.67 -4.85 19.17
N VAL A 274 -2.15 -4.05 18.24
CA VAL A 274 -1.95 -4.27 16.81
C VAL A 274 -0.62 -3.72 16.30
N ALA A 275 0.08 -2.89 17.08
CA ALA A 275 1.42 -2.40 16.75
C ALA A 275 2.49 -3.47 16.94
N HIS A 276 2.18 -4.52 17.75
CA HIS A 276 3.03 -5.69 17.98
C HIS A 276 2.22 -6.97 17.76
N TRP A 277 1.71 -7.13 16.54
CA TRP A 277 0.74 -8.19 16.19
C TRP A 277 1.18 -9.60 16.59
N TYR A 278 2.41 -10.01 16.26
CA TYR A 278 2.86 -11.37 16.54
C TYR A 278 3.22 -11.59 18.00
N ALA A 279 3.70 -10.57 18.71
CA ALA A 279 3.93 -10.65 20.15
C ALA A 279 2.59 -10.76 20.90
N SER A 280 1.62 -9.92 20.55
CA SER A 280 0.31 -9.87 21.21
C SER A 280 -0.58 -11.10 20.96
N THR A 281 -0.39 -11.77 19.79
CA THR A 281 -1.17 -12.96 19.41
C THR A 281 -0.47 -14.29 19.70
N ALA A 282 0.78 -14.25 20.16
CA ALA A 282 1.55 -15.48 20.47
C ALA A 282 0.95 -16.29 21.64
N GLU A 283 0.20 -15.63 22.54
CA GLU A 283 -0.43 -16.25 23.71
C GLU A 283 -1.85 -16.76 23.45
N ALA A 284 -2.45 -16.46 22.29
CA ALA A 284 -3.79 -16.96 21.97
C ALA A 284 -3.74 -18.45 21.60
N PRO A 285 -4.50 -19.35 22.25
CA PRO A 285 -4.56 -20.75 21.89
C PRO A 285 -5.09 -20.91 20.45
N ARG A 286 -4.51 -21.86 19.74
CA ARG A 286 -4.84 -22.20 18.33
C ARG A 286 -6.27 -22.67 18.14
#